data_70e44858b1652fa6749973938a51773c
#
_entry.id   70e44858b1652fa6749973938a51773c
#
_cell.length_a   1.000
_cell.length_b   1.000
_cell.length_c   1.000
_cell.angle_alpha   90.00
_cell.angle_beta   90.00
_cell.angle_gamma   90.00
#
_symmetry.space_group_name_H-M   'P 1'
#
loop_
_entity.id
_entity.type
_entity.pdbx_description
1 polymer ?
#
loop_
_entity_poly.entity_id
_entity_poly.type
_entity_poly.pdbx_seq_one_letter_code
_entity_poly.pdbx_strand_id
1 'polypeptide(L)'
;IRDFNKENFELRKSRLEKMVKDLNLDHNETVAEISIKDQYYNMKEMIDPQYYIVELAREAMLSCNIGPVVVPVRGGTDGSRLSYMGLPCPNIFGGGHNFHGEYEYIPTKSMESACRVIVAIISKVYLNSSQNG
;
A
#
# COMPACT_ATOMS: atom_id res chain seq x y z
N ILE A 1 14.32 1.46 6.39
CA ILE A 1 14.55 1.18 4.95
C ILE A 1 13.21 1.10 4.28
N ARG A 2 13.08 1.62 3.05
CA ARG A 2 11.90 1.51 2.21
C ARG A 2 12.30 1.32 0.76
N ASP A 3 11.65 0.41 0.07
CA ASP A 3 11.75 0.24 -1.37
C ASP A 3 10.46 -0.42 -1.88
N PHE A 4 10.03 -0.08 -3.10
CA PHE A 4 8.89 -0.71 -3.74
C PHE A 4 9.24 -2.04 -4.42
N ASN A 5 10.52 -2.22 -4.74
CA ASN A 5 11.06 -3.45 -5.30
C ASN A 5 11.67 -4.30 -4.18
N LYS A 6 11.24 -5.56 -4.07
CA LYS A 6 11.66 -6.48 -3.03
C LYS A 6 13.15 -6.80 -3.07
N GLU A 7 13.71 -7.00 -4.27
CA GLU A 7 15.13 -7.30 -4.43
C GLU A 7 16.00 -6.13 -3.97
N ASN A 8 15.62 -4.89 -4.36
CA ASN A 8 16.29 -3.68 -3.89
C ASN A 8 16.16 -3.51 -2.37
N PHE A 9 15.01 -3.85 -1.80
CA PHE A 9 14.78 -3.80 -0.37
C PHE A 9 15.74 -4.74 0.38
N GLU A 10 15.86 -6.00 -0.06
CA GLU A 10 16.78 -6.98 0.52
C GLU A 10 18.25 -6.55 0.34
N LEU A 11 18.60 -6.02 -0.84
CA LEU A 11 19.95 -5.50 -1.08
C LEU A 11 20.31 -4.34 -0.12
N ARG A 12 19.37 -3.46 0.19
CA ARG A 12 19.57 -2.36 1.15
C ARG A 12 19.78 -2.89 2.57
N LYS A 13 19.08 -3.94 2.99
CA LYS A 13 19.28 -4.60 4.29
C LYS A 13 20.68 -5.19 4.37
N SER A 14 21.06 -6.00 3.39
CA SER A 14 22.38 -6.63 3.33
C SER A 14 23.53 -5.61 3.32
N ARG A 15 23.34 -4.46 2.66
CA ARG A 15 24.34 -3.38 2.69
C ARG A 15 24.52 -2.80 4.10
N LEU A 16 23.44 -2.59 4.85
CA LEU A 16 23.53 -2.10 6.22
C LEU A 16 24.19 -3.12 7.15
N GLU A 17 23.84 -4.41 7.04
CA GLU A 17 24.50 -5.47 7.80
C GLU A 17 26.00 -5.51 7.53
N LYS A 18 26.39 -5.39 6.24
CA LYS A 18 27.78 -5.32 5.86
C LYS A 18 28.49 -4.09 6.45
N MET A 19 27.86 -2.92 6.37
CA MET A 19 28.44 -1.68 6.93
C MET A 19 28.72 -1.81 8.44
N VAL A 20 27.81 -2.39 9.21
CA VAL A 20 27.98 -2.62 10.65
C VAL A 20 29.12 -3.63 10.90
N LYS A 21 29.18 -4.70 10.10
CA LYS A 21 30.25 -5.69 10.19
C LYS A 21 31.62 -5.08 9.90
N ASP A 22 31.74 -4.30 8.81
CA ASP A 22 32.98 -3.65 8.41
C ASP A 22 33.44 -2.66 9.49
N LEU A 23 32.50 -1.88 10.05
CA LEU A 23 32.79 -0.94 11.15
C LEU A 23 33.34 -1.64 12.38
N ASN A 24 32.78 -2.75 12.82
CA ASN A 24 33.26 -3.52 13.95
C ASN A 24 34.62 -4.14 13.69
N LEU A 25 34.93 -4.56 12.46
CA LEU A 25 36.23 -5.06 12.06
C LEU A 25 37.30 -3.97 12.11
N ASP A 26 36.98 -2.78 11.62
CA ASP A 26 37.91 -1.63 11.61
C ASP A 26 38.30 -1.20 13.04
N HIS A 27 37.37 -1.32 13.99
CA HIS A 27 37.64 -0.99 15.40
C HIS A 27 38.15 -2.17 16.24
N ASN A 28 38.20 -3.40 15.70
CA ASN A 28 38.53 -4.63 16.43
C ASN A 28 37.67 -4.86 17.69
N GLU A 29 36.46 -4.31 17.72
CA GLU A 29 35.50 -4.45 18.81
C GLU A 29 34.05 -4.27 18.30
N THR A 30 33.06 -4.65 19.10
CA THR A 30 31.65 -4.44 18.78
C THR A 30 31.25 -3.01 19.15
N VAL A 31 31.41 -2.06 18.21
CA VAL A 31 31.01 -0.66 18.37
C VAL A 31 29.57 -0.39 17.90
N ALA A 32 29.00 -1.31 17.10
CA ALA A 32 27.63 -1.19 16.63
C ALA A 32 26.96 -2.57 16.50
N GLU A 33 25.68 -2.60 16.77
CA GLU A 33 24.83 -3.76 16.53
C GLU A 33 23.66 -3.38 15.61
N ILE A 34 23.23 -4.33 14.77
CA ILE A 34 22.07 -4.12 13.90
C ILE A 34 21.04 -5.21 14.14
N SER A 35 19.78 -4.80 14.31
CA SER A 35 18.62 -5.68 14.32
C SER A 35 17.66 -5.24 13.22
N ILE A 36 17.35 -6.14 12.28
CA ILE A 36 16.44 -5.87 11.17
C ILE A 36 15.16 -6.68 11.37
N LYS A 37 14.02 -5.96 11.35
CA LYS A 37 12.70 -6.56 11.43
C LYS A 37 11.82 -6.01 10.33
N ASP A 38 11.34 -6.90 9.46
CA ASP A 38 10.39 -6.53 8.41
C ASP A 38 9.02 -6.26 9.02
N GLN A 39 8.42 -5.12 8.62
CA GLN A 39 7.10 -4.72 9.10
C GLN A 39 6.02 -5.00 8.07
N TYR A 40 6.28 -4.72 6.79
CA TYR A 40 5.38 -4.94 5.67
C TYR A 40 6.15 -4.92 4.34
N TYR A 41 5.55 -5.52 3.32
CA TYR A 41 6.04 -5.52 1.95
C TYR A 41 5.08 -4.77 1.02
N ASN A 42 5.49 -4.55 -0.23
CA ASN A 42 4.63 -3.97 -1.25
C ASN A 42 3.49 -4.94 -1.60
N MET A 43 2.25 -4.52 -1.39
CA MET A 43 1.08 -5.35 -1.68
C MET A 43 0.88 -5.67 -3.17
N LYS A 44 1.59 -5.00 -4.07
CA LYS A 44 1.47 -5.19 -5.52
C LYS A 44 1.59 -6.66 -5.93
N GLU A 45 2.54 -7.40 -5.34
CA GLU A 45 2.73 -8.83 -5.62
C GLU A 45 1.48 -9.68 -5.31
N MET A 46 0.70 -9.27 -4.29
CA MET A 46 -0.54 -9.95 -3.91
C MET A 46 -1.75 -9.46 -4.71
N ILE A 47 -1.72 -8.24 -5.22
CA ILE A 47 -2.81 -7.64 -5.99
C ILE A 47 -2.74 -8.02 -7.47
N ASP A 48 -1.55 -8.06 -8.07
CA ASP A 48 -1.36 -8.31 -9.50
C ASP A 48 -2.09 -9.59 -10.01
N PRO A 49 -2.08 -10.74 -9.31
CA PRO A 49 -2.80 -11.93 -9.75
C PRO A 49 -4.33 -11.76 -9.77
N GLN A 50 -4.85 -10.78 -9.04
CA GLN A 50 -6.27 -10.47 -8.92
C GLN A 50 -6.57 -9.02 -9.31
N TYR A 51 -5.88 -8.51 -10.32
CA TYR A 51 -5.94 -7.10 -10.74
C TYR A 51 -7.36 -6.63 -11.11
N TYR A 52 -8.28 -7.55 -11.39
CA TYR A 52 -9.69 -7.24 -11.65
C TYR A 52 -10.35 -6.42 -10.52
N ILE A 53 -9.90 -6.56 -9.25
CA ILE A 53 -10.43 -5.77 -8.13
C ILE A 53 -10.02 -4.30 -8.24
N VAL A 54 -8.86 -4.01 -8.81
CA VAL A 54 -8.39 -2.65 -9.10
C VAL A 54 -9.20 -2.05 -10.26
N GLU A 55 -9.41 -2.83 -11.33
CA GLU A 55 -10.21 -2.38 -12.48
C GLU A 55 -11.65 -2.08 -12.07
N LEU A 56 -12.26 -2.92 -11.24
CA LEU A 56 -13.60 -2.71 -10.70
C LEU A 56 -13.68 -1.38 -9.90
N ALA A 57 -12.68 -1.09 -9.08
CA ALA A 57 -12.61 0.18 -8.35
C ALA A 57 -12.42 1.37 -9.29
N ARG A 58 -11.59 1.23 -10.35
CA ARG A 58 -11.41 2.26 -11.39
C ARG A 58 -12.71 2.57 -12.12
N GLU A 59 -13.44 1.54 -12.54
CA GLU A 59 -14.74 1.71 -13.19
C GLU A 59 -15.77 2.37 -12.26
N ALA A 60 -15.78 2.01 -10.97
CA ALA A 60 -16.63 2.66 -9.98
C ALA A 60 -16.31 4.15 -9.83
N MET A 61 -15.02 4.52 -9.80
CA MET A 61 -14.58 5.91 -9.77
C MET A 61 -15.04 6.67 -11.02
N LEU A 62 -14.84 6.10 -12.20
CA LEU A 62 -15.29 6.70 -13.46
C LEU A 62 -16.82 6.93 -13.49
N SER A 63 -17.62 5.97 -12.98
CA SER A 63 -19.07 6.13 -12.88
C SER A 63 -19.50 7.24 -11.92
N CYS A 64 -18.61 7.63 -10.99
CA CYS A 64 -18.79 8.77 -10.08
C CYS A 64 -18.17 10.08 -10.62
N ASN A 65 -17.74 10.13 -11.88
CA ASN A 65 -17.02 11.25 -12.50
C ASN A 65 -15.68 11.57 -11.79
N ILE A 66 -14.99 10.57 -11.28
CA ILE A 66 -13.69 10.69 -10.63
C ILE A 66 -12.64 9.98 -11.51
N GLY A 67 -11.60 10.73 -11.93
CA GLY A 67 -10.48 10.18 -12.68
C GLY A 67 -9.59 9.30 -11.79
N PRO A 68 -9.52 7.97 -12.01
CA PRO A 68 -8.70 7.09 -11.20
C PRO A 68 -7.20 7.27 -11.53
N VAL A 69 -6.37 7.38 -10.50
CA VAL A 69 -4.92 7.40 -10.61
C VAL A 69 -4.35 6.33 -9.67
N VAL A 70 -3.59 5.38 -10.23
CA VAL A 70 -2.92 4.35 -9.44
C VAL A 70 -1.52 4.82 -9.10
N VAL A 71 -1.24 4.92 -7.81
CA VAL A 71 0.05 5.38 -7.29
C VAL A 71 0.55 4.45 -6.19
N PRO A 72 1.88 4.29 -6.05
CA PRO A 72 2.42 3.53 -4.94
C PRO A 72 2.25 4.30 -3.61
N VAL A 73 1.88 3.59 -2.55
CA VAL A 73 1.79 4.15 -1.20
C VAL A 73 3.13 3.98 -0.48
N ARG A 74 3.63 5.05 0.15
CA ARG A 74 4.94 5.06 0.83
C ARG A 74 4.93 4.45 2.23
N GLY A 75 3.78 4.19 2.79
CA GLY A 75 3.62 3.65 4.14
C GLY A 75 3.08 2.24 4.14
N GLY A 76 3.16 1.57 5.29
CA GLY A 76 2.39 0.37 5.55
C GLY A 76 0.92 0.74 5.73
N THR A 77 0.04 -0.09 5.20
CA THR A 77 -1.41 0.03 5.36
C THR A 77 -1.98 -1.30 5.84
N ASP A 78 -3.15 -1.27 6.44
CA ASP A 78 -3.85 -2.50 6.81
C ASP A 78 -4.14 -3.37 5.58
N GLY A 79 -4.41 -2.74 4.42
CA GLY A 79 -4.57 -3.43 3.15
C GLY A 79 -3.33 -4.22 2.73
N SER A 80 -2.13 -3.70 3.02
CA SER A 80 -0.89 -4.45 2.80
C SER A 80 -0.82 -5.70 3.67
N ARG A 81 -1.13 -5.60 4.96
CA ARG A 81 -1.15 -6.76 5.87
C ARG A 81 -2.19 -7.78 5.47
N LEU A 82 -3.42 -7.35 5.18
CA LEU A 82 -4.52 -8.21 4.75
C LEU A 82 -4.17 -8.94 3.45
N SER A 83 -3.52 -8.25 2.50
CA SER A 83 -3.11 -8.85 1.24
C SER A 83 -2.14 -10.03 1.46
N TYR A 84 -1.17 -9.88 2.34
CA TYR A 84 -0.23 -10.98 2.70
C TYR A 84 -0.86 -12.06 3.60
N MET A 85 -2.03 -11.81 4.17
CA MET A 85 -2.84 -12.82 4.88
C MET A 85 -3.80 -13.58 3.96
N GLY A 86 -3.75 -13.34 2.64
CA GLY A 86 -4.56 -14.03 1.65
C GLY A 86 -5.83 -13.28 1.21
N LEU A 87 -6.01 -12.02 1.65
CA LEU A 87 -7.09 -11.14 1.22
C LEU A 87 -6.52 -9.96 0.44
N PRO A 88 -6.40 -10.02 -0.89
CA PRO A 88 -5.94 -8.92 -1.70
C PRO A 88 -6.79 -7.66 -1.48
N CYS A 89 -6.18 -6.62 -0.91
CA CYS A 89 -6.90 -5.47 -0.40
C CYS A 89 -6.22 -4.16 -0.85
N PRO A 90 -6.49 -3.70 -2.10
CA PRO A 90 -5.97 -2.44 -2.58
C PRO A 90 -6.62 -1.27 -1.82
N ASN A 91 -5.85 -0.18 -1.64
CA ASN A 91 -6.38 1.02 -1.03
C ASN A 91 -7.12 1.88 -2.05
N ILE A 92 -8.18 2.54 -1.62
CA ILE A 92 -8.84 3.62 -2.36
C ILE A 92 -8.57 4.96 -1.66
N PHE A 93 -8.83 6.07 -2.35
CA PHE A 93 -8.62 7.40 -1.79
C PHE A 93 -9.61 7.69 -0.64
N GLY A 94 -9.11 8.40 0.39
CA GLY A 94 -9.95 8.99 1.42
C GLY A 94 -10.19 10.48 1.18
N GLY A 95 -9.34 11.13 0.40
CA GLY A 95 -9.40 12.55 0.09
C GLY A 95 -8.86 13.47 1.18
N GLY A 96 -8.06 12.92 2.10
CA GLY A 96 -7.37 13.69 3.12
C GLY A 96 -6.13 14.41 2.59
N HIS A 97 -5.71 15.43 3.30
CA HIS A 97 -4.53 16.23 3.02
C HIS A 97 -3.68 16.42 4.27
N ASN A 98 -2.38 16.67 4.09
CA ASN A 98 -1.40 16.91 5.16
C ASN A 98 -1.33 15.78 6.19
N PHE A 99 -1.44 14.52 5.74
CA PHE A 99 -1.40 13.33 6.59
C PHE A 99 -0.22 13.38 7.56
N HIS A 100 -0.49 13.09 8.84
CA HIS A 100 0.45 13.14 9.96
C HIS A 100 0.98 14.54 10.28
N GLY A 101 0.40 15.59 9.70
CA GLY A 101 0.74 16.97 9.99
C GLY A 101 -0.20 17.61 11.01
N GLU A 102 0.24 18.72 11.62
CA GLU A 102 -0.56 19.52 12.56
C GLU A 102 -1.87 20.04 11.93
N TYR A 103 -1.84 20.29 10.62
CA TYR A 103 -2.98 20.79 9.83
C TYR A 103 -3.56 19.71 8.93
N GLU A 104 -3.66 18.48 9.42
CA GLU A 104 -4.33 17.39 8.70
C GLU A 104 -5.82 17.67 8.58
N TYR A 105 -6.36 17.56 7.38
CA TYR A 105 -7.78 17.80 7.13
C TYR A 105 -8.32 16.95 5.97
N ILE A 106 -9.64 16.84 5.91
CA ILE A 106 -10.38 16.26 4.79
C ILE A 106 -11.54 17.17 4.38
N PRO A 107 -11.63 17.60 3.11
CA PRO A 107 -12.80 18.31 2.63
C PRO A 107 -14.06 17.44 2.67
N THR A 108 -15.19 17.99 3.11
CA THR A 108 -16.48 17.26 3.18
C THR A 108 -16.87 16.66 1.83
N LYS A 109 -16.67 17.40 0.72
CA LYS A 109 -16.92 16.90 -0.64
C LYS A 109 -16.07 15.69 -1.02
N SER A 110 -14.84 15.59 -0.49
CA SER A 110 -13.98 14.44 -0.72
C SER A 110 -14.50 13.21 0.04
N MET A 111 -15.00 13.39 1.26
CA MET A 111 -15.65 12.33 2.04
C MET A 111 -16.90 11.80 1.31
N GLU A 112 -17.77 12.69 0.85
CA GLU A 112 -18.95 12.33 0.07
C GLU A 112 -18.59 11.56 -1.19
N SER A 113 -17.53 11.99 -1.88
CA SER A 113 -17.02 11.32 -3.08
C SER A 113 -16.49 9.92 -2.77
N ALA A 114 -15.75 9.75 -1.67
CA ALA A 114 -15.28 8.43 -1.23
C ALA A 114 -16.46 7.49 -0.91
N CYS A 115 -17.47 7.98 -0.18
CA CYS A 115 -18.67 7.21 0.11
C CYS A 115 -19.42 6.77 -1.18
N ARG A 116 -19.58 7.67 -2.16
CA ARG A 116 -20.21 7.34 -3.44
C ARG A 116 -19.45 6.25 -4.19
N VAL A 117 -18.12 6.32 -4.21
CA VAL A 117 -17.28 5.30 -4.84
C VAL A 117 -17.42 3.95 -4.14
N ILE A 118 -17.44 3.91 -2.81
CA ILE A 118 -17.65 2.66 -2.05
C ILE A 118 -19.00 2.02 -2.42
N VAL A 119 -20.07 2.80 -2.43
CA VAL A 119 -21.39 2.32 -2.82
C VAL A 119 -21.40 1.82 -4.28
N ALA A 120 -20.72 2.52 -5.20
CA ALA A 120 -20.62 2.11 -6.59
C ALA A 120 -19.82 0.78 -6.74
N ILE A 121 -18.75 0.58 -5.96
CA ILE A 121 -18.02 -0.69 -5.93
C ILE A 121 -18.93 -1.83 -5.48
N ILE A 122 -19.65 -1.66 -4.37
CA ILE A 122 -20.56 -2.68 -3.82
C ILE A 122 -21.64 -3.04 -4.86
N SER A 123 -22.23 -2.02 -5.49
CA SER A 123 -23.26 -2.23 -6.53
C SER A 123 -22.71 -3.00 -7.72
N LYS A 124 -21.50 -2.70 -8.19
CA LYS A 124 -20.87 -3.43 -9.30
C LYS A 124 -20.57 -4.88 -8.94
N VAL A 125 -20.07 -5.15 -7.73
CA VAL A 125 -19.83 -6.53 -7.25
C VAL A 125 -21.13 -7.32 -7.24
N TYR A 126 -22.21 -6.73 -6.72
CA TYR A 126 -23.53 -7.38 -6.68
C TYR A 126 -24.05 -7.71 -8.07
N LEU A 127 -23.99 -6.77 -9.01
CA LEU A 127 -24.47 -6.98 -10.38
C LEU A 127 -23.64 -8.04 -11.11
N ASN A 128 -22.31 -8.05 -10.94
CA ASN A 128 -21.46 -9.06 -11.56
C ASN A 128 -21.71 -10.47 -11.00
N SER A 129 -21.98 -10.60 -9.71
CA SER A 129 -22.32 -11.90 -9.09
C SER A 129 -23.68 -12.41 -9.57
N SER A 130 -24.65 -11.53 -9.83
CA SER A 130 -25.98 -11.90 -10.31
C SER A 130 -26.02 -12.33 -11.78
N GLN A 131 -24.98 -12.02 -12.57
CA GLN A 131 -24.88 -12.43 -13.98
C GLN A 131 -24.14 -13.75 -14.17
N ASN A 132 -23.43 -14.24 -13.17
CA ASN A 132 -22.62 -15.46 -13.21
C ASN A 132 -23.22 -16.62 -12.38
N GLY A 133 -24.39 -16.47 -11.82
CA GLY A 133 -25.18 -17.49 -11.12
C GLY A 133 -26.44 -17.83 -11.89
#